data_42e8a70499a39de1d3caf8a684787d59
#
_entry.id   42e8a70499a39de1d3caf8a684787d59
#
_cell.length_a   1.000
_cell.length_b   1.000
_cell.length_c   1.000
_cell.angle_alpha   90.00
_cell.angle_beta   90.00
_cell.angle_gamma   90.00
#
_symmetry.space_group_name_H-M   'P 1'
#
loop_
_entity.id
_entity.type
_entity.pdbx_description
1 polymer ?
#
loop_
_entity_poly.entity_id
_entity_poly.type
_entity_poly.pdbx_seq_one_letter_code
_entity_poly.pdbx_strand_id
1 'polypeptide(L)'
;MIKYGLAYGYLSARRRIKEMVLPVVTTATGAFLVVLVFGMSAGIQAQSASLGHADEINRAVILISVTVLLVGVVEVAVATTRTVAHRTRELGVLGANGVPRKPVVTALLVEPVVAATLGAVAGAILAIVAGIALGATGFAPAGVSYGGMAFGSVIAIGVSVVAAVATSIVPTWNAASRPPIRSLSTGG
;
A
#
# COMPACT_ATOMS: atom_id res chain seq x y z
N MET A 1 -25.07 6.64 -10.77
CA MET A 1 -23.84 6.90 -11.55
C MET A 1 -22.58 6.38 -10.87
N ILE A 2 -22.36 6.57 -9.56
CA ILE A 2 -21.17 6.05 -8.83
C ILE A 2 -21.05 4.52 -8.91
N LYS A 3 -22.15 3.77 -8.80
CA LYS A 3 -22.15 2.30 -8.90
C LYS A 3 -21.59 1.77 -10.23
N TYR A 4 -21.87 2.45 -11.34
CA TYR A 4 -21.33 2.07 -12.65
C TYR A 4 -19.83 2.35 -12.76
N GLY A 5 -19.34 3.46 -12.16
CA GLY A 5 -17.92 3.77 -12.08
C GLY A 5 -17.13 2.74 -11.29
N LEU A 6 -17.67 2.30 -10.15
CA LEU A 6 -17.05 1.26 -9.32
C LEU A 6 -17.03 -0.10 -10.03
N ALA A 7 -18.15 -0.50 -10.67
CA ALA A 7 -18.21 -1.75 -11.43
C ALA A 7 -17.24 -1.76 -12.62
N TYR A 8 -17.15 -0.64 -13.35
CA TYR A 8 -16.19 -0.50 -14.45
C TYR A 8 -14.74 -0.54 -13.95
N GLY A 9 -14.44 0.14 -12.85
CA GLY A 9 -13.11 0.12 -12.24
C GLY A 9 -12.68 -1.28 -11.82
N TYR A 10 -13.59 -2.05 -11.21
CA TYR A 10 -13.32 -3.43 -10.81
C TYR A 10 -13.09 -4.36 -12.02
N LEU A 11 -13.93 -4.27 -13.06
CA LEU A 11 -13.77 -5.06 -14.28
C LEU A 11 -12.49 -4.70 -15.04
N SER A 12 -12.14 -3.42 -15.07
CA SER A 12 -10.89 -2.93 -15.67
C SER A 12 -9.67 -3.47 -14.92
N ALA A 13 -9.66 -3.42 -13.59
CA ALA A 13 -8.61 -3.97 -12.74
C ALA A 13 -8.40 -5.47 -13.00
N ARG A 14 -9.49 -6.25 -13.10
CA ARG A 14 -9.43 -7.69 -13.40
C ARG A 14 -8.83 -8.00 -14.77
N ARG A 15 -9.07 -7.19 -15.78
CA ARG A 15 -8.51 -7.40 -17.13
C ARG A 15 -7.03 -7.07 -17.22
N ARG A 16 -6.52 -6.23 -16.32
CA ARG A 16 -5.12 -5.73 -16.34
C ARG A 16 -4.28 -6.25 -15.17
N ILE A 17 -4.52 -7.49 -14.75
CA ILE A 17 -3.80 -8.11 -13.63
C ILE A 17 -2.27 -7.98 -13.78
N LYS A 18 -1.75 -8.08 -15.00
CA LYS A 18 -0.29 -7.96 -15.25
C LYS A 18 0.27 -6.58 -14.90
N GLU A 19 -0.51 -5.52 -15.10
CA GLU A 19 -0.11 -4.15 -14.77
C GLU A 19 -0.17 -3.87 -13.27
N MET A 20 -1.00 -4.64 -12.54
CA MET A 20 -1.16 -4.55 -11.10
C MET A 20 -0.07 -5.29 -10.32
N VAL A 21 0.70 -6.19 -10.96
CA VAL A 21 1.72 -7.01 -10.27
C VAL A 21 2.73 -6.11 -9.56
N LEU A 22 3.27 -5.11 -10.23
CA LEU A 22 4.28 -4.24 -9.64
C LEU A 22 3.77 -3.46 -8.41
N PRO A 23 2.63 -2.74 -8.47
CA PRO A 23 2.05 -2.09 -7.29
C PRO A 23 1.72 -3.07 -6.16
N VAL A 24 1.22 -4.26 -6.47
CA VAL A 24 0.92 -5.30 -5.47
C VAL A 24 2.19 -5.79 -4.80
N VAL A 25 3.25 -6.08 -5.56
CA VAL A 25 4.52 -6.56 -4.99
C VAL A 25 5.18 -5.49 -4.11
N THR A 26 5.25 -4.24 -4.56
CA THR A 26 5.83 -3.16 -3.75
C THR A 26 5.06 -2.94 -2.45
N THR A 27 3.73 -2.90 -2.51
CA THR A 27 2.91 -2.76 -1.30
C THR A 27 3.01 -3.98 -0.39
N ALA A 28 3.13 -5.19 -0.97
CA ALA A 28 3.34 -6.41 -0.19
C ALA A 28 4.67 -6.39 0.56
N THR A 29 5.75 -5.89 -0.06
CA THR A 29 7.05 -5.75 0.58
C THR A 29 6.99 -4.79 1.77
N GLY A 30 6.38 -3.61 1.60
CA GLY A 30 6.21 -2.65 2.69
C GLY A 30 5.37 -3.21 3.84
N ALA A 31 4.24 -3.84 3.54
CA ALA A 31 3.37 -4.46 4.55
C ALA A 31 4.07 -5.62 5.28
N PHE A 32 4.82 -6.45 4.54
CA PHE A 32 5.62 -7.54 5.10
C PHE A 32 6.60 -7.02 6.15
N LEU A 33 7.36 -5.97 5.83
CA LEU A 33 8.33 -5.38 6.75
C LEU A 33 7.66 -4.80 8.00
N VAL A 34 6.56 -4.07 7.83
CA VAL A 34 5.79 -3.50 8.94
C VAL A 34 5.33 -4.60 9.89
N VAL A 35 4.69 -5.65 9.38
CA VAL A 35 4.16 -6.75 10.20
C VAL A 35 5.27 -7.50 10.93
N LEU A 36 6.41 -7.77 10.28
CA LEU A 36 7.56 -8.40 10.91
C LEU A 36 8.14 -7.55 12.06
N VAL A 37 8.31 -6.24 11.81
CA VAL A 37 8.84 -5.34 12.85
C VAL A 37 7.91 -5.31 14.06
N PHE A 38 6.59 -5.20 13.86
CA PHE A 38 5.63 -5.24 14.97
C PHE A 38 5.61 -6.60 15.67
N GLY A 39 5.75 -7.71 14.93
CA GLY A 39 5.80 -9.05 15.49
C GLY A 39 7.05 -9.29 16.35
N MET A 40 8.20 -8.79 15.93
CA MET A 40 9.46 -8.96 16.65
C MET A 40 9.61 -7.95 17.80
N SER A 41 9.05 -6.76 17.66
CA SER A 41 9.21 -5.66 18.64
C SER A 41 8.70 -6.03 20.02
N ALA A 42 7.59 -6.73 20.11
CA ALA A 42 7.01 -7.14 21.39
C ALA A 42 7.87 -8.19 22.12
N GLY A 43 8.52 -9.10 21.40
CA GLY A 43 9.48 -10.06 21.95
C GLY A 43 10.74 -9.36 22.47
N ILE A 44 11.29 -8.44 21.70
CA ILE A 44 12.46 -7.63 22.09
C ILE A 44 12.15 -6.80 23.33
N GLN A 45 10.98 -6.15 23.42
CA GLN A 45 10.55 -5.37 24.57
C GLN A 45 10.42 -6.23 25.83
N ALA A 46 9.82 -7.43 25.72
CA ALA A 46 9.68 -8.34 26.84
C ALA A 46 11.05 -8.79 27.40
N GLN A 47 12.00 -9.08 26.52
CA GLN A 47 13.37 -9.48 26.92
C GLN A 47 14.15 -8.30 27.50
N SER A 48 14.01 -7.09 26.94
CA SER A 48 14.71 -5.89 27.45
C SER A 48 14.26 -5.44 28.81
N ALA A 49 13.00 -5.68 29.17
CA ALA A 49 12.46 -5.39 30.49
C ALA A 49 13.21 -6.17 31.60
N SER A 50 13.67 -7.39 31.30
CA SER A 50 14.46 -8.21 32.22
C SER A 50 15.91 -7.74 32.39
N LEU A 51 16.42 -6.94 31.44
CA LEU A 51 17.82 -6.46 31.43
C LEU A 51 17.99 -5.04 31.94
N GLY A 52 16.92 -4.35 32.37
CA GLY A 52 16.96 -3.00 32.88
C GLY A 52 17.14 -1.86 31.87
N HIS A 53 17.13 -2.17 30.54
CA HIS A 53 17.28 -1.20 29.44
C HIS A 53 15.99 -1.03 28.63
N ALA A 54 14.84 -1.24 29.29
CA ALA A 54 13.53 -1.24 28.62
C ALA A 54 13.23 0.06 27.86
N ASP A 55 13.57 1.21 28.47
CA ASP A 55 13.23 2.52 27.86
C ASP A 55 14.05 2.84 26.61
N GLU A 56 15.34 2.51 26.62
CA GLU A 56 16.23 2.77 25.47
C GLU A 56 15.84 1.89 24.28
N ILE A 57 15.61 0.60 24.53
CA ILE A 57 15.20 -0.36 23.52
C ILE A 57 13.80 -0.04 22.99
N ASN A 58 12.88 0.38 23.85
CA ASN A 58 11.54 0.79 23.42
C ASN A 58 11.59 1.99 22.46
N ARG A 59 12.43 3.00 22.74
CA ARG A 59 12.65 4.14 21.83
C ARG A 59 13.22 3.69 20.49
N ALA A 60 14.21 2.81 20.49
CA ALA A 60 14.80 2.27 19.27
C ALA A 60 13.76 1.50 18.43
N VAL A 61 12.95 0.66 19.06
CA VAL A 61 11.87 -0.09 18.41
C VAL A 61 10.83 0.84 17.80
N ILE A 62 10.41 1.89 18.52
CA ILE A 62 9.47 2.89 17.99
C ILE A 62 10.07 3.60 16.77
N LEU A 63 11.32 4.04 16.84
CA LEU A 63 12.00 4.70 15.71
C LEU A 63 12.07 3.79 14.48
N ILE A 64 12.45 2.53 14.65
CA ILE A 64 12.49 1.55 13.55
C ILE A 64 11.08 1.34 12.99
N SER A 65 10.08 1.15 13.83
CA SER A 65 8.70 0.93 13.42
C SER A 65 8.15 2.10 12.61
N VAL A 66 8.39 3.33 13.07
CA VAL A 66 7.99 4.57 12.37
C VAL A 66 8.73 4.70 11.04
N THR A 67 10.03 4.42 11.01
CA THR A 67 10.84 4.50 9.79
C THR A 67 10.35 3.52 8.74
N VAL A 68 10.12 2.26 9.12
CA VAL A 68 9.62 1.22 8.21
C VAL A 68 8.21 1.56 7.71
N LEU A 69 7.36 2.10 8.59
CA LEU A 69 6.02 2.57 8.19
C LEU A 69 6.10 3.70 7.16
N LEU A 70 6.98 4.68 7.37
CA LEU A 70 7.19 5.78 6.42
C LEU A 70 7.70 5.28 5.06
N VAL A 71 8.65 4.34 5.06
CA VAL A 71 9.14 3.71 3.82
C VAL A 71 7.98 3.02 3.09
N GLY A 72 7.14 2.25 3.80
CA GLY A 72 5.96 1.62 3.22
C GLY A 72 4.97 2.62 2.61
N VAL A 73 4.73 3.76 3.26
CA VAL A 73 3.89 4.85 2.72
C VAL A 73 4.49 5.42 1.44
N VAL A 74 5.81 5.67 1.41
CA VAL A 74 6.50 6.18 0.22
C VAL A 74 6.44 5.17 -0.93
N GLU A 75 6.62 3.88 -0.66
CA GLU A 75 6.49 2.83 -1.67
C GLU A 75 5.10 2.82 -2.30
N VAL A 76 4.03 2.86 -1.48
CA VAL A 76 2.65 2.95 -1.95
C VAL A 76 2.43 4.22 -2.77
N ALA A 77 2.95 5.36 -2.31
CA ALA A 77 2.83 6.64 -3.00
C ALA A 77 3.48 6.60 -4.40
N VAL A 78 4.69 6.04 -4.50
CA VAL A 78 5.41 5.90 -5.78
C VAL A 78 4.67 4.94 -6.71
N ALA A 79 4.22 3.79 -6.20
CA ALA A 79 3.49 2.80 -6.98
C ALA A 79 2.18 3.37 -7.55
N THR A 80 1.40 4.07 -6.72
CA THR A 80 0.15 4.73 -7.11
C THR A 80 0.36 5.85 -8.12
N THR A 81 1.34 6.70 -7.90
CA THR A 81 1.65 7.81 -8.81
C THR A 81 2.03 7.29 -10.20
N ARG A 82 2.84 6.24 -10.28
CA ARG A 82 3.19 5.58 -11.54
C ARG A 82 1.95 5.02 -12.25
N THR A 83 1.08 4.33 -11.52
CA THR A 83 -0.15 3.75 -12.09
C THR A 83 -1.05 4.83 -12.69
N VAL A 84 -1.21 5.97 -12.00
CA VAL A 84 -2.01 7.09 -12.51
C VAL A 84 -1.33 7.79 -13.70
N ALA A 85 -0.01 7.97 -13.65
CA ALA A 85 0.74 8.63 -14.73
C ALA A 85 0.62 7.88 -16.07
N HIS A 86 0.66 6.54 -16.05
CA HIS A 86 0.48 5.72 -17.25
C HIS A 86 -0.91 5.83 -17.88
N ARG A 87 -1.91 6.34 -17.15
CA ARG A 87 -3.30 6.45 -17.61
C ARG A 87 -3.76 7.83 -18.05
N THR A 88 -2.88 8.82 -18.00
CA THR A 88 -3.23 10.20 -18.42
C THR A 88 -3.77 10.26 -19.84
N ARG A 89 -3.27 9.42 -20.75
CA ARG A 89 -3.74 9.35 -22.14
C ARG A 89 -5.17 8.79 -22.25
N GLU A 90 -5.50 7.74 -21.51
CA GLU A 90 -6.86 7.17 -21.47
C GLU A 90 -7.87 8.19 -20.94
N LEU A 91 -7.47 8.99 -19.95
CA LEU A 91 -8.27 10.09 -19.40
C LEU A 91 -8.55 11.19 -20.43
N GLY A 92 -7.57 11.52 -21.25
CA GLY A 92 -7.74 12.49 -22.35
C GLY A 92 -8.80 12.04 -23.34
N VAL A 93 -8.79 10.77 -23.73
CA VAL A 93 -9.78 10.19 -24.66
C VAL A 93 -11.18 10.17 -24.06
N LEU A 94 -11.33 9.77 -22.78
CA LEU A 94 -12.61 9.78 -22.08
C LEU A 94 -13.17 11.21 -21.92
N GLY A 95 -12.30 12.17 -21.62
CA GLY A 95 -12.67 13.58 -21.53
C GLY A 95 -13.11 14.17 -22.88
N ALA A 96 -12.46 13.78 -23.98
CA ALA A 96 -12.83 14.20 -25.34
C ALA A 96 -14.22 13.67 -25.76
N ASN A 97 -14.64 12.51 -25.23
CA ASN A 97 -15.97 11.92 -25.44
C ASN A 97 -17.05 12.48 -24.52
N GLY A 98 -16.77 13.56 -23.76
CA GLY A 98 -17.75 14.24 -22.92
C GLY A 98 -18.16 13.48 -21.64
N VAL A 99 -17.39 12.47 -21.23
CA VAL A 99 -17.67 11.73 -19.98
C VAL A 99 -17.46 12.63 -18.77
N PRO A 100 -18.42 12.73 -17.82
CA PRO A 100 -18.29 13.57 -16.63
C PRO A 100 -17.05 13.17 -15.80
N ARG A 101 -16.33 14.16 -15.24
CA ARG A 101 -15.07 13.96 -14.51
C ARG A 101 -15.22 13.06 -13.27
N LYS A 102 -16.29 13.22 -12.49
CA LYS A 102 -16.50 12.49 -11.22
C LYS A 102 -16.50 10.96 -11.38
N PRO A 103 -17.28 10.33 -12.29
CA PRO A 103 -17.24 8.87 -12.46
C PRO A 103 -15.89 8.38 -13.00
N VAL A 104 -15.17 9.18 -13.78
CA VAL A 104 -13.84 8.83 -14.28
C VAL A 104 -12.82 8.80 -13.14
N VAL A 105 -12.82 9.82 -12.29
CA VAL A 105 -11.94 9.88 -11.11
C VAL A 105 -12.23 8.70 -10.16
N THR A 106 -13.50 8.41 -9.87
CA THR A 106 -13.85 7.26 -9.01
C THR A 106 -13.42 5.92 -9.59
N ALA A 107 -13.57 5.72 -10.90
CA ALA A 107 -13.13 4.49 -11.55
C ALA A 107 -11.61 4.27 -11.45
N LEU A 108 -10.83 5.36 -11.55
CA LEU A 108 -9.36 5.32 -11.46
C LEU A 108 -8.83 5.14 -10.04
N LEU A 109 -9.57 5.59 -9.03
CA LEU A 109 -9.20 5.38 -7.63
C LEU A 109 -9.38 3.92 -7.17
N VAL A 110 -10.27 3.17 -7.80
CA VAL A 110 -10.53 1.76 -7.44
C VAL A 110 -9.30 0.90 -7.60
N GLU A 111 -8.57 1.06 -8.68
CA GLU A 111 -7.44 0.18 -9.00
C GLU A 111 -6.25 0.32 -8.05
N PRO A 112 -5.74 1.53 -7.73
CA PRO A 112 -4.70 1.69 -6.72
C PRO A 112 -5.12 1.17 -5.34
N VAL A 113 -6.39 1.37 -4.95
CA VAL A 113 -6.92 0.89 -3.68
C VAL A 113 -6.98 -0.64 -3.66
N VAL A 114 -7.45 -1.27 -4.74
CA VAL A 114 -7.47 -2.74 -4.86
C VAL A 114 -6.05 -3.30 -4.83
N ALA A 115 -5.11 -2.70 -5.58
CA ALA A 115 -3.72 -3.13 -5.58
C ALA A 115 -3.07 -3.00 -4.19
N ALA A 116 -3.27 -1.87 -3.51
CA ALA A 116 -2.76 -1.63 -2.16
C ALA A 116 -3.34 -2.63 -1.15
N THR A 117 -4.65 -2.90 -1.22
CA THR A 117 -5.31 -3.86 -0.33
C THR A 117 -4.80 -5.27 -0.56
N LEU A 118 -4.75 -5.73 -1.82
CA LEU A 118 -4.24 -7.07 -2.17
C LEU A 118 -2.77 -7.23 -1.78
N GLY A 119 -1.94 -6.20 -2.06
CA GLY A 119 -0.55 -6.20 -1.68
C GLY A 119 -0.35 -6.27 -0.17
N ALA A 120 -1.04 -5.40 0.58
CA ALA A 120 -0.93 -5.37 2.02
C ALA A 120 -1.39 -6.67 2.69
N VAL A 121 -2.49 -7.27 2.21
CA VAL A 121 -2.96 -8.58 2.71
C VAL A 121 -1.96 -9.68 2.38
N ALA A 122 -1.44 -9.73 1.15
CA ALA A 122 -0.44 -10.71 0.76
C ALA A 122 0.85 -10.56 1.59
N GLY A 123 1.32 -9.33 1.77
CA GLY A 123 2.49 -9.03 2.61
C GLY A 123 2.30 -9.42 4.06
N ALA A 124 1.12 -9.16 4.64
CA ALA A 124 0.78 -9.57 5.99
C ALA A 124 0.76 -11.10 6.15
N ILE A 125 0.17 -11.82 5.21
CA ILE A 125 0.17 -13.29 5.22
C ILE A 125 1.59 -13.83 5.13
N LEU A 126 2.42 -13.32 4.21
CA LEU A 126 3.81 -13.72 4.07
C LEU A 126 4.62 -13.43 5.35
N ALA A 127 4.38 -12.29 6.00
CA ALA A 127 5.04 -11.93 7.25
C ALA A 127 4.66 -12.87 8.40
N ILE A 128 3.36 -13.24 8.49
CA ILE A 128 2.90 -14.21 9.51
C ILE A 128 3.56 -15.58 9.28
N VAL A 129 3.59 -16.04 8.04
CA VAL A 129 4.26 -17.32 7.69
C VAL A 129 5.75 -17.27 8.01
N ALA A 130 6.43 -16.17 7.65
CA ALA A 130 7.84 -15.98 7.96
C ALA A 130 8.08 -15.88 9.48
N GLY A 131 7.22 -15.19 10.22
CA GLY A 131 7.30 -15.09 11.66
C GLY A 131 7.12 -16.44 12.38
N ILE A 132 6.19 -17.27 11.92
CA ILE A 132 6.03 -18.64 12.43
C ILE A 132 7.30 -19.46 12.16
N ALA A 133 7.85 -19.38 10.95
CA ALA A 133 9.07 -20.08 10.58
C ALA A 133 10.27 -19.62 11.42
N LEU A 134 10.44 -18.30 11.62
CA LEU A 134 11.50 -17.74 12.45
C LEU A 134 11.37 -18.15 13.94
N GLY A 135 10.15 -18.20 14.44
CA GLY A 135 9.88 -18.69 15.80
C GLY A 135 10.19 -20.19 15.95
N ALA A 136 9.81 -21.02 14.95
CA ALA A 136 10.04 -22.46 14.98
C ALA A 136 11.53 -22.84 14.85
N THR A 137 12.32 -22.05 14.10
CA THR A 137 13.76 -22.32 13.91
C THR A 137 14.65 -21.75 15.02
N GLY A 138 14.10 -21.01 15.99
CA GLY A 138 14.87 -20.37 17.05
C GLY A 138 15.72 -19.17 16.59
N PHE A 139 15.58 -18.73 15.34
CA PHE A 139 16.27 -17.55 14.80
C PHE A 139 15.83 -16.24 15.47
N ALA A 140 14.67 -16.23 16.11
CA ALA A 140 14.17 -15.12 16.91
C ALA A 140 14.26 -15.48 18.41
N PRO A 141 15.43 -15.31 19.07
CA PRO A 141 15.63 -15.71 20.46
C PRO A 141 14.72 -14.97 21.43
N ALA A 142 14.28 -13.76 21.08
CA ALA A 142 13.32 -12.98 21.85
C ALA A 142 11.86 -13.42 21.65
N GLY A 143 11.63 -14.40 20.76
CA GLY A 143 10.31 -14.86 20.37
C GLY A 143 9.59 -13.92 19.39
N VAL A 144 8.50 -14.42 18.83
CA VAL A 144 7.62 -13.68 17.93
C VAL A 144 6.26 -13.51 18.58
N SER A 145 5.79 -12.28 18.67
CA SER A 145 4.46 -11.97 19.22
C SER A 145 3.39 -12.04 18.14
N TYR A 146 2.52 -13.02 18.20
CA TYR A 146 1.37 -13.14 17.29
C TYR A 146 0.39 -11.97 17.43
N GLY A 147 0.23 -11.43 18.65
CA GLY A 147 -0.55 -10.22 18.90
C GLY A 147 0.06 -8.99 18.21
N GLY A 148 1.38 -8.84 18.29
CA GLY A 148 2.11 -7.80 17.55
C GLY A 148 1.97 -7.93 16.04
N MET A 149 2.02 -9.14 15.49
CA MET A 149 1.79 -9.38 14.06
C MET A 149 0.37 -9.07 13.63
N ALA A 150 -0.64 -9.45 14.42
CA ALA A 150 -2.03 -9.13 14.13
C ALA A 150 -2.25 -7.61 14.14
N PHE A 151 -1.74 -6.90 15.13
CA PHE A 151 -1.81 -5.44 15.21
C PHE A 151 -1.06 -4.77 14.06
N GLY A 152 0.17 -5.22 13.75
CA GLY A 152 0.95 -4.77 12.60
C GLY A 152 0.23 -4.99 11.27
N SER A 153 -0.51 -6.10 11.11
CA SER A 153 -1.30 -6.38 9.91
C SER A 153 -2.44 -5.37 9.73
N VAL A 154 -3.16 -5.05 10.81
CA VAL A 154 -4.23 -4.03 10.77
C VAL A 154 -3.66 -2.66 10.39
N ILE A 155 -2.54 -2.28 11.01
CA ILE A 155 -1.85 -1.00 10.69
C ILE A 155 -1.36 -1.01 9.24
N ALA A 156 -0.67 -2.06 8.80
CA ALA A 156 -0.12 -2.14 7.45
C ALA A 156 -1.21 -2.03 6.38
N ILE A 157 -2.33 -2.75 6.54
CA ILE A 157 -3.47 -2.70 5.61
C ILE A 157 -4.12 -1.31 5.65
N GLY A 158 -4.43 -0.79 6.84
CA GLY A 158 -5.07 0.52 7.01
C GLY A 158 -4.24 1.65 6.41
N VAL A 159 -2.95 1.71 6.74
CA VAL A 159 -2.02 2.74 6.24
C VAL A 159 -1.84 2.61 4.72
N SER A 160 -1.71 1.40 4.18
CA SER A 160 -1.57 1.19 2.73
C SER A 160 -2.79 1.69 1.97
N VAL A 161 -4.00 1.41 2.46
CA VAL A 161 -5.25 1.89 1.84
C VAL A 161 -5.36 3.41 1.92
N VAL A 162 -5.12 3.99 3.09
CA VAL A 162 -5.16 5.45 3.29
C VAL A 162 -4.11 6.15 2.42
N ALA A 163 -2.88 5.63 2.38
CA ALA A 163 -1.82 6.16 1.54
C ALA A 163 -2.17 6.07 0.05
N ALA A 164 -2.71 4.93 -0.42
CA ALA A 164 -3.14 4.76 -1.79
C ALA A 164 -4.23 5.77 -2.18
N VAL A 165 -5.23 5.97 -1.34
CA VAL A 165 -6.29 6.96 -1.57
C VAL A 165 -5.71 8.37 -1.60
N ALA A 166 -4.95 8.77 -0.56
CA ALA A 166 -4.41 10.12 -0.43
C ALA A 166 -3.48 10.49 -1.60
N THR A 167 -2.58 9.59 -1.98
CA THR A 167 -1.62 9.82 -3.06
C THR A 167 -2.22 9.73 -4.46
N SER A 168 -3.37 9.05 -4.62
CA SER A 168 -4.07 8.94 -5.90
C SER A 168 -4.99 10.15 -6.19
N ILE A 169 -5.53 10.81 -5.18
CA ILE A 169 -6.53 11.88 -5.37
C ILE A 169 -5.94 13.04 -6.19
N VAL A 170 -4.80 13.57 -5.78
CA VAL A 170 -4.20 14.76 -6.41
C VAL A 170 -3.82 14.50 -7.87
N PRO A 171 -3.02 13.46 -8.22
CA PRO A 171 -2.65 13.22 -9.60
C PRO A 171 -3.85 12.85 -10.47
N THR A 172 -4.82 12.09 -9.95
CA THR A 172 -6.03 11.72 -10.69
C THR A 172 -6.90 12.94 -10.98
N TRP A 173 -7.08 13.82 -10.01
CA TRP A 173 -7.83 15.06 -10.18
C TRP A 173 -7.17 15.98 -11.20
N ASN A 174 -5.87 16.19 -11.08
CA ASN A 174 -5.09 17.00 -12.00
C ASN A 174 -5.11 16.44 -13.44
N ALA A 175 -5.00 15.11 -13.58
CA ALA A 175 -5.08 14.46 -14.89
C ALA A 175 -6.46 14.60 -15.52
N ALA A 176 -7.54 14.43 -14.74
CA ALA A 176 -8.92 14.60 -15.20
C ALA A 176 -9.30 16.07 -15.50
N SER A 177 -8.53 17.04 -14.99
CA SER A 177 -8.78 18.48 -15.16
C SER A 177 -8.03 19.10 -16.35
N ARG A 178 -7.08 18.38 -16.95
CA ARG A 178 -6.32 18.88 -18.12
C ARG A 178 -7.20 18.94 -19.37
N PRO A 179 -7.06 19.98 -20.23
CA PRO A 179 -7.73 20.05 -21.52
C PRO A 179 -7.33 18.87 -22.42
N PRO A 180 -8.26 18.25 -23.17
CA PRO A 180 -7.99 17.08 -24.00
C PRO A 180 -6.83 17.24 -24.99
N ILE A 181 -6.65 18.44 -25.53
CA ILE A 181 -5.61 18.77 -26.52
C ILE A 181 -4.19 18.58 -25.96
N ARG A 182 -3.96 18.94 -24.68
CA ARG A 182 -2.63 18.80 -24.04
C ARG A 182 -2.30 17.35 -23.66
N SER A 183 -3.29 16.52 -23.39
CA SER A 183 -3.08 15.11 -23.06
C SER A 183 -2.75 14.23 -24.27
N LEU A 184 -3.10 14.70 -25.49
CA LEU A 184 -2.79 14.01 -26.74
C LEU A 184 -1.42 14.42 -27.31
N SER A 185 -0.90 15.62 -26.96
CA SER A 185 0.37 16.13 -27.49
C SER A 185 1.61 15.73 -26.67
N THR A 186 1.46 15.20 -25.46
CA THR A 186 2.56 14.82 -24.57
C THR A 186 3.04 13.37 -24.79
N GLY A 187 2.64 12.71 -25.85
CA GLY A 187 2.94 11.31 -26.16
C GLY A 187 3.79 11.10 -27.42
N GLY A 188 4.63 12.08 -27.76
CA GLY A 188 5.66 11.99 -28.81
C GLY A 188 7.06 12.00 -28.20
#